data_84f27cad7f66b74768d5fc5301e49adb
#
_entry.id   84f27cad7f66b74768d5fc5301e49adb
#
_cell.length_a   1.000
_cell.length_b   1.000
_cell.length_c   1.000
_cell.angle_alpha   90.00
_cell.angle_beta   90.00
_cell.angle_gamma   90.00
#
_symmetry.space_group_name_H-M   'P 1'
#
loop_
_entity.id
_entity.type
_entity.pdbx_description
1 polymer ?
#
loop_
_entity_poly.entity_id
_entity_poly.type
_entity_poly.pdbx_seq_one_letter_code
_entity_poly.pdbx_strand_id
1 'polypeptide(L)'
;NNKSYNRMYLLPFILGLVGLVYQYLRSTKDFWVTGLLFFFTGFAIVIYLNQAGYQPRERDYAYAGSCYAFAIWIGLGVIWIKELLEKYALKGKASMANYAAAGLCFLGVPVLMGSQEWDDHDRSKKTLARDIGKDYLESCPPNAILISFGDNDTYPLWYAQEVEGIRPDVRVMNYSLLGTDWYINQLRYKVNESGPADVLFTPEQIQGNTRDAVPLSNLPGFDQNKYYD
;
A
#
# COMPACT_ATOMS: atom_id res chain seq x y z
N ASN A 1 -21.62 11.41 4.19
CA ASN A 1 -22.29 10.73 3.06
C ASN A 1 -21.32 10.73 1.88
N ASN A 2 -20.54 9.67 1.72
CA ASN A 2 -19.72 9.49 0.53
C ASN A 2 -20.64 9.26 -0.67
N LYS A 3 -20.30 9.88 -1.80
CA LYS A 3 -20.99 9.60 -3.04
C LYS A 3 -20.54 8.23 -3.54
N SER A 4 -21.47 7.37 -3.91
CA SER A 4 -21.16 6.03 -4.44
C SER A 4 -20.67 6.06 -5.89
N TYR A 5 -20.62 7.21 -6.52
CA TYR A 5 -20.28 7.36 -7.93
C TYR A 5 -19.60 8.70 -8.24
N ASN A 6 -18.38 8.64 -8.79
CA ASN A 6 -17.59 9.78 -9.22
C ASN A 6 -17.69 10.01 -10.73
N ARG A 7 -18.02 11.23 -11.16
CA ARG A 7 -18.19 11.58 -12.57
C ARG A 7 -16.95 12.26 -13.13
N MET A 8 -16.02 11.48 -13.62
CA MET A 8 -14.78 12.00 -14.25
C MET A 8 -14.87 12.17 -15.77
N TYR A 9 -15.98 11.77 -16.37
CA TYR A 9 -16.26 11.89 -17.81
C TYR A 9 -15.13 11.34 -18.70
N LEU A 10 -14.33 10.40 -18.19
CA LEU A 10 -13.15 9.85 -18.85
C LEU A 10 -12.08 10.89 -19.21
N LEU A 11 -12.14 12.13 -18.72
CA LEU A 11 -11.23 13.20 -19.12
C LEU A 11 -9.76 12.89 -18.82
N PRO A 12 -9.38 12.36 -17.63
CA PRO A 12 -8.00 11.95 -17.38
C PRO A 12 -7.52 10.88 -18.36
N PHE A 13 -8.38 9.91 -18.68
CA PHE A 13 -8.07 8.82 -19.60
C PHE A 13 -7.88 9.32 -21.03
N ILE A 14 -8.81 10.14 -21.53
CA ILE A 14 -8.72 10.72 -22.87
C ILE A 14 -7.46 11.58 -23.00
N LEU A 15 -7.17 12.41 -22.00
CA LEU A 15 -5.98 13.27 -22.02
C LEU A 15 -4.70 12.43 -22.02
N GLY A 16 -4.68 11.33 -21.25
CA GLY A 16 -3.57 10.38 -21.26
C GLY A 16 -3.37 9.70 -22.61
N LEU A 17 -4.46 9.27 -23.28
CA LEU A 17 -4.37 8.71 -24.64
C LEU A 17 -3.87 9.73 -25.67
N VAL A 18 -4.31 10.98 -25.57
CA VAL A 18 -3.81 12.08 -26.40
C VAL A 18 -2.29 12.25 -26.21
N GLY A 19 -1.81 12.24 -24.97
CA GLY A 19 -0.38 12.34 -24.66
C GLY A 19 0.43 11.12 -25.09
N LEU A 20 -0.14 9.92 -24.99
CA LEU A 20 0.47 8.69 -25.50
C LEU A 20 0.72 8.78 -27.02
N VAL A 21 -0.30 9.18 -27.77
CA VAL A 21 -0.17 9.36 -29.22
C VAL A 21 0.83 10.47 -29.56
N TYR A 22 0.78 11.58 -28.84
CA TYR A 22 1.75 12.67 -28.99
C TYR A 22 3.18 12.21 -28.79
N GLN A 23 3.45 11.47 -27.71
CA GLN A 23 4.79 10.94 -27.43
C GLN A 23 5.26 9.98 -28.52
N TYR A 24 4.39 9.06 -28.95
CA TYR A 24 4.71 8.13 -30.05
C TYR A 24 5.12 8.85 -31.33
N LEU A 25 4.40 9.89 -31.72
CA LEU A 25 4.68 10.68 -32.91
C LEU A 25 5.94 11.56 -32.79
N ARG A 26 6.26 12.01 -31.56
CA ARG A 26 7.37 12.94 -31.32
C ARG A 26 8.70 12.25 -31.01
N SER A 27 8.66 11.18 -30.22
CA SER A 27 9.84 10.41 -29.81
C SER A 27 9.46 8.96 -29.51
N THR A 28 9.65 8.11 -30.50
CA THR A 28 9.38 6.66 -30.36
C THR A 28 10.24 6.00 -29.25
N LYS A 29 11.46 6.53 -29.03
CA LYS A 29 12.33 6.02 -27.95
C LYS A 29 11.73 6.27 -26.57
N ASP A 30 11.32 7.51 -26.30
CA ASP A 30 10.73 7.88 -25.01
C ASP A 30 9.37 7.21 -24.82
N PHE A 31 8.61 7.02 -25.91
CA PHE A 31 7.36 6.24 -25.88
C PHE A 31 7.61 4.82 -25.38
N TRP A 32 8.63 4.13 -25.87
CA TRP A 32 8.94 2.79 -25.40
C TRP A 32 9.39 2.76 -23.94
N VAL A 33 10.16 3.77 -23.49
CA VAL A 33 10.56 3.87 -22.06
C VAL A 33 9.33 3.99 -21.18
N THR A 34 8.43 4.94 -21.47
CA THR A 34 7.21 5.15 -20.68
C THR A 34 6.25 3.95 -20.81
N GLY A 35 6.14 3.38 -22.01
CA GLY A 35 5.29 2.22 -22.28
C GLY A 35 5.75 0.96 -21.54
N LEU A 36 7.05 0.69 -21.51
CA LEU A 36 7.62 -0.42 -20.74
C LEU A 36 7.46 -0.18 -19.23
N LEU A 37 7.66 1.05 -18.76
CA LEU A 37 7.39 1.40 -17.38
C LEU A 37 5.92 1.09 -17.02
N PHE A 38 4.98 1.56 -17.84
CA PHE A 38 3.55 1.30 -17.65
C PHE A 38 3.25 -0.20 -17.64
N PHE A 39 3.77 -0.94 -18.61
CA PHE A 39 3.54 -2.38 -18.74
C PHE A 39 4.11 -3.19 -17.58
N PHE A 40 5.38 -2.97 -17.23
CA PHE A 40 6.04 -3.77 -16.19
C PHE A 40 5.56 -3.43 -14.77
N THR A 41 5.16 -2.19 -14.50
CA THR A 41 4.62 -1.80 -13.19
C THR A 41 3.10 -2.00 -13.07
N GLY A 42 2.43 -2.41 -14.14
CA GLY A 42 1.01 -2.69 -14.19
C GLY A 42 0.71 -4.13 -14.61
N PHE A 43 0.56 -4.36 -15.90
CA PHE A 43 0.16 -5.67 -16.46
C PHE A 43 1.07 -6.83 -16.02
N ALA A 44 2.38 -6.62 -16.05
CA ALA A 44 3.33 -7.65 -15.63
C ALA A 44 3.16 -7.99 -14.13
N ILE A 45 2.90 -6.98 -13.28
CA ILE A 45 2.61 -7.20 -11.86
C ILE A 45 1.31 -7.99 -11.67
N VAL A 46 0.24 -7.70 -12.44
CA VAL A 46 -1.00 -8.47 -12.37
C VAL A 46 -0.74 -9.95 -12.67
N ILE A 47 0.00 -10.24 -13.74
CA ILE A 47 0.33 -11.62 -14.13
C ILE A 47 1.24 -12.28 -13.06
N TYR A 48 2.25 -11.56 -12.58
CA TYR A 48 3.19 -12.07 -11.58
C TYR A 48 2.52 -12.41 -10.25
N LEU A 49 1.67 -11.52 -9.74
CA LEU A 49 0.99 -11.71 -8.46
C LEU A 49 -0.05 -12.82 -8.53
N ASN A 50 -0.65 -13.06 -9.71
CA ASN A 50 -1.69 -14.09 -9.92
C ASN A 50 -2.66 -14.21 -8.74
N GLN A 51 -3.25 -13.08 -8.34
CA GLN A 51 -4.05 -12.99 -7.13
C GLN A 51 -5.29 -13.89 -7.22
N ALA A 52 -5.49 -14.70 -6.18
CA ALA A 52 -6.69 -15.51 -6.07
C ALA A 52 -7.95 -14.64 -5.87
N GLY A 53 -9.04 -14.95 -6.55
CA GLY A 53 -10.27 -14.15 -6.53
C GLY A 53 -11.01 -14.07 -5.19
N TYR A 54 -10.60 -14.85 -4.18
CA TYR A 54 -11.17 -14.87 -2.83
C TYR A 54 -10.34 -14.10 -1.79
N GLN A 55 -9.49 -13.17 -2.23
CA GLN A 55 -8.72 -12.36 -1.29
C GLN A 55 -9.62 -11.37 -0.52
N PRO A 56 -9.33 -11.10 0.76
CA PRO A 56 -10.18 -10.25 1.61
C PRO A 56 -10.16 -8.78 1.21
N ARG A 57 -9.21 -8.34 0.38
CA ARG A 57 -9.10 -6.95 -0.08
C ARG A 57 -8.38 -6.87 -1.42
N GLU A 58 -8.70 -5.83 -2.19
CA GLU A 58 -7.95 -5.43 -3.36
C GLU A 58 -6.54 -4.90 -3.00
N ARG A 59 -5.60 -5.09 -3.91
CA ARG A 59 -4.20 -4.67 -3.75
C ARG A 59 -3.78 -3.67 -4.82
N ASP A 60 -4.63 -2.68 -5.08
CA ASP A 60 -4.43 -1.68 -6.12
C ASP A 60 -3.14 -0.88 -5.97
N TYR A 61 -2.63 -0.73 -4.74
CA TYR A 61 -1.34 -0.11 -4.50
C TYR A 61 -0.17 -0.79 -5.23
N ALA A 62 -0.31 -2.07 -5.60
CA ALA A 62 0.72 -2.78 -6.38
C ALA A 62 0.88 -2.21 -7.79
N TYR A 63 -0.14 -1.52 -8.31
CA TYR A 63 -0.17 -0.94 -9.66
C TYR A 63 0.11 0.56 -9.68
N ALA A 64 0.48 1.17 -8.55
CA ALA A 64 0.72 2.61 -8.44
C ALA A 64 1.75 3.12 -9.45
N GLY A 65 2.76 2.29 -9.79
CA GLY A 65 3.77 2.61 -10.79
C GLY A 65 3.17 2.81 -12.19
N SER A 66 2.17 2.03 -12.59
CA SER A 66 1.51 2.20 -13.90
C SER A 66 0.64 3.45 -13.94
N CYS A 67 -0.04 3.80 -12.83
CA CYS A 67 -0.76 5.06 -12.73
C CYS A 67 0.19 6.26 -12.84
N TYR A 68 1.37 6.17 -12.22
CA TYR A 68 2.41 7.19 -12.36
C TYR A 68 2.88 7.34 -13.81
N ALA A 69 3.17 6.22 -14.51
CA ALA A 69 3.56 6.23 -15.91
C ALA A 69 2.46 6.84 -16.79
N PHE A 70 1.18 6.51 -16.52
CA PHE A 70 0.04 7.09 -17.22
C PHE A 70 -0.09 8.60 -17.00
N ALA A 71 0.22 9.08 -15.78
CA ALA A 71 0.22 10.51 -15.48
C ALA A 71 1.24 11.31 -16.31
N ILE A 72 2.36 10.68 -16.73
CA ILE A 72 3.30 11.29 -17.69
C ILE A 72 2.60 11.58 -19.01
N TRP A 73 1.82 10.63 -19.52
CA TRP A 73 1.04 10.83 -20.75
C TRP A 73 -0.04 11.91 -20.59
N ILE A 74 -0.70 11.99 -19.44
CA ILE A 74 -1.63 13.10 -19.14
C ILE A 74 -0.91 14.44 -19.28
N GLY A 75 0.29 14.58 -18.71
CA GLY A 75 1.10 15.80 -18.83
C GLY A 75 1.51 16.12 -20.28
N LEU A 76 1.90 15.11 -21.05
CA LEU A 76 2.24 15.28 -22.46
C LEU A 76 1.01 15.65 -23.32
N GLY A 77 -0.17 15.18 -22.95
CA GLY A 77 -1.44 15.56 -23.57
C GLY A 77 -1.72 17.06 -23.47
N VAL A 78 -1.36 17.68 -22.34
CA VAL A 78 -1.47 19.15 -22.17
C VAL A 78 -0.61 19.89 -23.18
N ILE A 79 0.61 19.39 -23.44
CA ILE A 79 1.52 19.99 -24.41
C ILE A 79 0.93 19.91 -25.82
N TRP A 80 0.35 18.78 -26.19
CA TRP A 80 -0.28 18.65 -27.50
C TRP A 80 -1.51 19.53 -27.64
N ILE A 81 -2.38 19.62 -26.63
CA ILE A 81 -3.51 20.55 -26.63
C ILE A 81 -3.04 21.99 -26.79
N LYS A 82 -1.94 22.38 -26.12
CA LYS A 82 -1.32 23.70 -26.30
C LYS A 82 -0.92 23.93 -27.75
N GLU A 83 -0.24 22.99 -28.38
CA GLU A 83 0.18 23.12 -29.82
C GLU A 83 -1.04 23.23 -30.77
N LEU A 84 -2.09 22.45 -30.50
CA LEU A 84 -3.33 22.53 -31.29
C LEU A 84 -4.04 23.89 -31.12
N LEU A 85 -4.15 24.39 -29.89
CA LEU A 85 -4.74 25.69 -29.61
C LEU A 85 -3.95 26.83 -30.27
N GLU A 86 -2.62 26.79 -30.19
CA GLU A 86 -1.75 27.77 -30.85
C GLU A 86 -1.91 27.78 -32.34
N LYS A 87 -1.98 26.60 -32.95
CA LYS A 87 -2.08 26.46 -34.41
C LYS A 87 -3.46 26.85 -34.96
N TYR A 88 -4.53 26.38 -34.35
CA TYR A 88 -5.87 26.47 -34.94
C TYR A 88 -6.75 27.57 -34.33
N ALA A 89 -6.66 27.83 -33.04
CA ALA A 89 -7.54 28.77 -32.35
C ALA A 89 -6.89 30.13 -32.11
N LEU A 90 -5.64 30.15 -31.65
CA LEU A 90 -4.97 31.37 -31.17
C LEU A 90 -3.95 31.93 -32.16
N LYS A 91 -3.84 31.33 -33.36
CA LYS A 91 -3.08 31.85 -34.51
C LYS A 91 -1.68 32.38 -34.16
N GLY A 92 -0.87 31.55 -33.48
CA GLY A 92 0.51 31.88 -33.13
C GLY A 92 0.71 32.65 -31.80
N LYS A 93 -0.36 32.90 -31.04
CA LYS A 93 -0.24 33.51 -29.70
C LYS A 93 0.18 32.46 -28.66
N ALA A 94 1.44 32.05 -28.67
CA ALA A 94 1.98 30.96 -27.85
C ALA A 94 1.72 31.12 -26.36
N SER A 95 1.91 32.34 -25.81
CA SER A 95 1.68 32.60 -24.39
C SER A 95 0.22 32.37 -23.98
N MET A 96 -0.71 32.81 -24.81
CA MET A 96 -2.14 32.62 -24.58
C MET A 96 -2.54 31.16 -24.70
N ALA A 97 -1.95 30.40 -25.62
CA ALA A 97 -2.16 28.96 -25.77
C ALA A 97 -1.64 28.18 -24.55
N ASN A 98 -0.49 28.56 -23.99
CA ASN A 98 0.05 27.96 -22.78
C ASN A 98 -0.93 28.09 -21.59
N TYR A 99 -1.38 29.30 -21.30
CA TYR A 99 -2.31 29.54 -20.18
C TYR A 99 -3.67 28.88 -20.41
N ALA A 100 -4.18 28.92 -21.63
CA ALA A 100 -5.46 28.31 -21.97
C ALA A 100 -5.41 26.78 -21.85
N ALA A 101 -4.38 26.12 -22.40
CA ALA A 101 -4.21 24.67 -22.29
C ALA A 101 -3.99 24.25 -20.84
N ALA A 102 -3.11 24.94 -20.11
CA ALA A 102 -2.84 24.65 -18.70
C ALA A 102 -4.12 24.82 -17.85
N GLY A 103 -4.84 25.93 -18.00
CA GLY A 103 -6.07 26.18 -17.25
C GLY A 103 -7.19 25.17 -17.57
N LEU A 104 -7.41 24.88 -18.86
CA LEU A 104 -8.43 23.91 -19.29
C LEU A 104 -8.15 22.51 -18.74
N CYS A 105 -6.91 22.03 -18.93
CA CYS A 105 -6.54 20.70 -18.47
C CYS A 105 -6.46 20.61 -16.94
N PHE A 106 -6.03 21.66 -16.26
CA PHE A 106 -6.00 21.71 -14.79
C PHE A 106 -7.42 21.63 -14.20
N LEU A 107 -8.38 22.37 -14.77
CA LEU A 107 -9.77 22.28 -14.34
C LEU A 107 -10.42 20.95 -14.71
N GLY A 108 -10.13 20.44 -15.90
CA GLY A 108 -10.73 19.20 -16.42
C GLY A 108 -10.17 17.92 -15.81
N VAL A 109 -8.97 17.93 -15.20
CA VAL A 109 -8.37 16.73 -14.61
C VAL A 109 -8.08 16.93 -13.12
N PRO A 110 -7.06 17.65 -12.65
CA PRO A 110 -6.76 17.73 -11.21
C PRO A 110 -7.90 18.28 -10.37
N VAL A 111 -8.53 19.39 -10.80
CA VAL A 111 -9.61 19.99 -10.01
C VAL A 111 -10.87 19.12 -10.04
N LEU A 112 -11.21 18.55 -11.18
CA LEU A 112 -12.36 17.64 -11.29
C LEU A 112 -12.14 16.40 -10.40
N MET A 113 -10.99 15.74 -10.51
CA MET A 113 -10.66 14.57 -9.68
C MET A 113 -10.68 14.94 -8.20
N GLY A 114 -9.99 15.99 -7.80
CA GLY A 114 -9.98 16.43 -6.40
C GLY A 114 -11.37 16.75 -5.86
N SER A 115 -12.24 17.36 -6.66
CA SER A 115 -13.61 17.70 -6.23
C SER A 115 -14.54 16.50 -6.13
N GLN A 116 -14.30 15.45 -6.94
CA GLN A 116 -15.14 14.25 -6.95
C GLN A 116 -14.70 13.20 -5.93
N GLU A 117 -13.38 13.10 -5.67
CA GLU A 117 -12.80 12.04 -4.83
C GLU A 117 -12.43 12.52 -3.42
N TRP A 118 -12.63 13.79 -3.12
CA TRP A 118 -12.24 14.34 -1.81
C TRP A 118 -12.85 13.58 -0.65
N ASP A 119 -14.15 13.27 -0.72
CA ASP A 119 -14.87 12.55 0.32
C ASP A 119 -14.41 11.09 0.47
N ASP A 120 -13.95 10.45 -0.61
CA ASP A 120 -13.40 9.09 -0.57
C ASP A 120 -12.00 9.05 0.09
N HIS A 121 -11.22 10.13 -0.05
CA HIS A 121 -9.86 10.24 0.47
C HIS A 121 -9.75 10.95 1.82
N ASP A 122 -10.80 11.63 2.26
CA ASP A 122 -10.81 12.28 3.57
C ASP A 122 -10.76 11.25 4.70
N ARG A 123 -9.64 11.24 5.43
CA ARG A 123 -9.37 10.39 6.57
C ARG A 123 -9.52 11.10 7.91
N SER A 124 -9.86 12.39 7.92
CA SER A 124 -9.88 13.24 9.12
C SER A 124 -10.79 12.72 10.25
N LYS A 125 -11.82 11.94 9.90
CA LYS A 125 -12.78 11.35 10.85
C LYS A 125 -12.73 9.83 10.93
N LYS A 126 -11.71 9.20 10.35
CA LYS A 126 -11.57 7.73 10.34
C LYS A 126 -10.70 7.29 11.50
N THR A 127 -11.28 7.26 12.71
CA THR A 127 -10.59 6.91 13.96
C THR A 127 -10.80 5.46 14.38
N LEU A 128 -11.60 4.67 13.64
CA LEU A 128 -12.01 3.33 14.02
C LEU A 128 -10.85 2.41 14.44
N ALA A 129 -9.77 2.36 13.66
CA ALA A 129 -8.62 1.51 13.97
C ALA A 129 -7.93 1.93 15.28
N ARG A 130 -7.78 3.25 15.50
CA ARG A 130 -7.25 3.83 16.74
C ARG A 130 -8.14 3.48 17.93
N ASP A 131 -9.45 3.69 17.80
CA ASP A 131 -10.40 3.52 18.89
C ASP A 131 -10.51 2.03 19.29
N ILE A 132 -10.52 1.11 18.30
CA ILE A 132 -10.45 -0.33 18.55
C ILE A 132 -9.13 -0.70 19.26
N GLY A 133 -7.99 -0.19 18.80
CA GLY A 133 -6.69 -0.43 19.43
C GLY A 133 -6.69 0.01 20.89
N LYS A 134 -7.26 1.18 21.17
CA LYS A 134 -7.43 1.69 22.54
C LYS A 134 -8.33 0.78 23.39
N ASP A 135 -9.48 0.40 22.89
CA ASP A 135 -10.43 -0.46 23.60
C ASP A 135 -9.82 -1.82 23.96
N TYR A 136 -9.05 -2.42 23.04
CA TYR A 136 -8.30 -3.66 23.33
C TYR A 136 -7.29 -3.48 24.46
N LEU A 137 -6.49 -2.42 24.41
CA LEU A 137 -5.47 -2.16 25.44
C LEU A 137 -6.12 -1.86 26.79
N GLU A 138 -7.15 -1.04 26.83
CA GLU A 138 -7.85 -0.69 28.06
C GLU A 138 -8.60 -1.86 28.71
N SER A 139 -9.01 -2.85 27.90
CA SER A 139 -9.66 -4.07 28.41
C SER A 139 -8.68 -5.06 29.06
N CYS A 140 -7.37 -4.89 28.87
CA CYS A 140 -6.37 -5.78 29.44
C CYS A 140 -6.13 -5.52 30.94
N PRO A 141 -5.86 -6.56 31.74
CA PRO A 141 -5.33 -6.40 33.10
C PRO A 141 -3.99 -5.63 33.10
N PRO A 142 -3.57 -5.05 34.24
CA PRO A 142 -2.25 -4.45 34.38
C PRO A 142 -1.12 -5.44 34.04
N ASN A 143 -0.10 -4.97 33.30
CA ASN A 143 1.06 -5.76 32.85
C ASN A 143 0.71 -7.02 32.04
N ALA A 144 -0.43 -7.04 31.38
CA ALA A 144 -0.85 -8.19 30.58
C ALA A 144 0.01 -8.37 29.32
N ILE A 145 0.02 -9.60 28.81
CA ILE A 145 0.51 -9.94 27.46
C ILE A 145 -0.70 -10.04 26.54
N LEU A 146 -0.75 -9.20 25.52
CA LEU A 146 -1.78 -9.21 24.47
C LEU A 146 -1.20 -9.79 23.20
N ILE A 147 -1.71 -10.93 22.76
CA ILE A 147 -1.27 -11.59 21.53
C ILE A 147 -2.21 -11.16 20.39
N SER A 148 -1.66 -10.50 19.37
CA SER A 148 -2.34 -10.15 18.13
C SER A 148 -1.87 -11.04 16.98
N PHE A 149 -2.69 -11.21 15.94
CA PHE A 149 -2.36 -12.17 14.88
C PHE A 149 -1.53 -11.57 13.76
N GLY A 150 -1.95 -10.45 13.18
CA GLY A 150 -1.33 -9.86 11.98
C GLY A 150 -1.16 -8.35 12.08
N ASP A 151 -0.75 -7.75 10.98
CA ASP A 151 -0.43 -6.31 10.89
C ASP A 151 -1.64 -5.42 11.23
N ASN A 152 -2.82 -5.77 10.67
CA ASN A 152 -4.03 -4.98 10.86
C ASN A 152 -4.49 -4.93 12.33
N ASP A 153 -4.21 -6.00 13.09
CA ASP A 153 -4.56 -6.06 14.51
C ASP A 153 -3.47 -5.42 15.38
N THR A 154 -2.20 -5.55 14.99
CA THR A 154 -1.05 -5.13 15.77
C THR A 154 -0.73 -3.64 15.66
N TYR A 155 -0.73 -3.09 14.44
CA TYR A 155 -0.31 -1.70 14.22
C TYR A 155 -1.20 -0.66 14.92
N PRO A 156 -2.52 -0.82 14.99
CA PRO A 156 -3.34 0.07 15.82
C PRO A 156 -2.98 0.05 17.30
N LEU A 157 -2.60 -1.12 17.82
CA LEU A 157 -2.17 -1.27 19.22
C LEU A 157 -0.84 -0.56 19.46
N TRP A 158 0.15 -0.80 18.60
CA TRP A 158 1.45 -0.11 18.68
C TRP A 158 1.29 1.40 18.51
N TYR A 159 0.46 1.85 17.58
CA TYR A 159 0.17 3.28 17.44
C TYR A 159 -0.39 3.88 18.73
N ALA A 160 -1.37 3.21 19.35
CA ALA A 160 -1.96 3.68 20.59
C ALA A 160 -0.94 3.73 21.74
N GLN A 161 -0.02 2.77 21.82
CA GLN A 161 1.03 2.76 22.84
C GLN A 161 2.14 3.79 22.58
N GLU A 162 2.70 3.83 21.35
CA GLU A 162 3.89 4.62 21.05
C GLU A 162 3.58 6.10 20.78
N VAL A 163 2.41 6.41 20.22
CA VAL A 163 2.04 7.77 19.84
C VAL A 163 1.13 8.43 20.88
N GLU A 164 0.15 7.68 21.41
CA GLU A 164 -0.82 8.21 22.35
C GLU A 164 -0.52 7.87 23.82
N GLY A 165 0.47 7.02 24.08
CA GLY A 165 0.87 6.63 25.44
C GLY A 165 -0.17 5.79 26.19
N ILE A 166 -1.04 5.09 25.45
CA ILE A 166 -2.13 4.30 26.03
C ILE A 166 -1.60 2.94 26.47
N ARG A 167 -1.71 2.63 27.76
CA ARG A 167 -1.35 1.34 28.35
C ARG A 167 0.04 0.81 27.94
N PRO A 168 1.11 1.59 28.17
CA PRO A 168 2.48 1.17 27.88
C PRO A 168 2.97 -0.01 28.74
N ASP A 169 2.19 -0.36 29.78
CA ASP A 169 2.41 -1.53 30.63
C ASP A 169 2.04 -2.86 29.96
N VAL A 170 1.14 -2.84 28.95
CA VAL A 170 0.70 -4.04 28.25
C VAL A 170 1.72 -4.45 27.20
N ARG A 171 2.14 -5.73 27.22
CA ARG A 171 3.05 -6.28 26.21
C ARG A 171 2.30 -6.77 24.99
N VAL A 172 2.33 -6.03 23.89
CA VAL A 172 1.73 -6.48 22.63
C VAL A 172 2.72 -7.38 21.88
N MET A 173 2.28 -8.59 21.53
CA MET A 173 3.05 -9.57 20.77
C MET A 173 2.31 -9.94 19.50
N ASN A 174 2.98 -9.82 18.35
CA ASN A 174 2.44 -10.26 17.07
C ASN A 174 2.77 -11.74 16.83
N TYR A 175 1.74 -12.57 16.76
CA TYR A 175 1.88 -14.01 16.54
C TYR A 175 2.60 -14.34 15.21
N SER A 176 2.29 -13.63 14.14
CA SER A 176 2.90 -13.86 12.82
C SER A 176 4.41 -13.58 12.83
N LEU A 177 4.88 -12.61 13.64
CA LEU A 177 6.29 -12.27 13.76
C LEU A 177 7.06 -13.26 14.64
N LEU A 178 6.39 -14.08 15.46
CA LEU A 178 7.03 -15.16 16.22
C LEU A 178 7.66 -16.22 15.30
N GLY A 179 7.37 -16.19 14.01
CA GLY A 179 8.08 -16.93 12.98
C GLY A 179 9.49 -16.39 12.68
N THR A 180 9.95 -15.27 13.25
CA THR A 180 11.24 -14.64 12.93
C THR A 180 12.18 -14.56 14.13
N ASP A 181 13.46 -14.86 13.92
CA ASP A 181 14.47 -14.90 14.99
C ASP A 181 14.65 -13.55 15.68
N TRP A 182 14.70 -12.48 14.89
CA TRP A 182 14.90 -11.14 15.39
C TRP A 182 13.79 -10.71 16.33
N TYR A 183 12.53 -11.04 16.01
CA TYR A 183 11.38 -10.65 16.81
C TYR A 183 11.34 -11.40 18.14
N ILE A 184 11.61 -12.72 18.15
CA ILE A 184 11.70 -13.51 19.37
C ILE A 184 12.80 -12.96 20.29
N ASN A 185 13.97 -12.63 19.72
CA ASN A 185 15.06 -12.04 20.50
C ASN A 185 14.71 -10.65 21.04
N GLN A 186 13.93 -9.85 20.30
CA GLN A 186 13.45 -8.55 20.76
C GLN A 186 12.54 -8.68 21.99
N LEU A 187 11.76 -9.75 22.12
CA LEU A 187 10.89 -9.97 23.27
C LEU A 187 11.64 -10.08 24.61
N ARG A 188 12.94 -10.41 24.59
CA ARG A 188 13.80 -10.50 25.78
C ARG A 188 14.11 -9.14 26.42
N TYR A 189 13.79 -8.06 25.74
CA TYR A 189 14.07 -6.71 26.22
C TYR A 189 12.80 -6.02 26.70
N LYS A 190 12.99 -5.11 27.65
CA LYS A 190 11.94 -4.21 28.10
C LYS A 190 11.50 -3.31 26.94
N VAL A 191 10.19 -3.11 26.79
CA VAL A 191 9.60 -2.15 25.84
C VAL A 191 8.63 -1.27 26.62
N ASN A 192 8.82 0.04 26.53
CA ASN A 192 8.05 1.02 27.30
C ASN A 192 8.06 0.68 28.80
N GLU A 193 6.90 0.50 29.40
CA GLU A 193 6.76 0.09 30.82
C GLU A 193 6.62 -1.42 30.98
N SER A 194 6.39 -2.16 29.89
CA SER A 194 6.25 -3.62 29.93
C SER A 194 7.60 -4.32 30.11
N GLY A 195 7.66 -5.27 31.02
CA GLY A 195 8.85 -6.08 31.28
C GLY A 195 9.25 -6.98 30.10
N PRO A 196 10.45 -7.56 30.13
CA PRO A 196 10.85 -8.57 29.15
C PRO A 196 9.94 -9.81 29.24
N ALA A 197 9.72 -10.46 28.11
CA ALA A 197 9.05 -11.75 28.10
C ALA A 197 10.03 -12.89 28.40
N ASP A 198 9.58 -13.90 29.17
CA ASP A 198 10.36 -15.10 29.44
C ASP A 198 10.44 -15.98 28.18
N VAL A 199 11.49 -15.79 27.39
CA VAL A 199 11.81 -16.65 26.25
C VAL A 199 12.71 -17.79 26.71
N LEU A 200 12.18 -19.01 26.81
CA LEU A 200 12.87 -20.18 27.33
C LEU A 200 14.02 -20.68 26.44
N PHE A 201 13.97 -20.42 25.14
CA PHE A 201 14.97 -20.86 24.19
C PHE A 201 16.18 -19.90 24.14
N THR A 202 17.38 -20.40 23.98
CA THR A 202 18.56 -19.55 23.74
C THR A 202 18.54 -18.95 22.32
N PRO A 203 19.25 -17.84 22.07
CA PRO A 203 19.33 -17.29 20.71
C PRO A 203 19.80 -18.29 19.65
N GLU A 204 20.74 -19.16 19.99
CA GLU A 204 21.28 -20.18 19.10
C GLU A 204 20.25 -21.26 18.74
N GLN A 205 19.33 -21.58 19.67
CA GLN A 205 18.26 -22.56 19.44
C GLN A 205 17.17 -22.05 18.50
N ILE A 206 17.03 -20.73 18.36
CA ILE A 206 16.03 -20.12 17.47
C ILE A 206 16.61 -19.58 16.18
N GLN A 207 17.93 -19.60 16.00
CA GLN A 207 18.60 -19.01 14.85
C GLN A 207 18.36 -19.84 13.58
N GLY A 208 17.96 -19.15 12.51
CA GLY A 208 17.73 -19.75 11.19
C GLY A 208 16.67 -20.84 11.20
N ASN A 209 16.96 -21.96 10.57
CA ASN A 209 16.02 -23.08 10.41
C ASN A 209 16.09 -24.11 11.56
N THR A 210 16.85 -23.86 12.63
CA THR A 210 17.04 -24.85 13.71
C THR A 210 15.74 -25.20 14.45
N ARG A 211 14.77 -24.30 14.45
CA ARG A 211 13.44 -24.50 15.06
C ARG A 211 12.33 -24.90 14.08
N ASP A 212 12.59 -24.83 12.77
CA ASP A 212 11.54 -25.01 11.75
C ASP A 212 11.27 -26.49 11.44
N ALA A 213 12.16 -27.39 11.91
CA ALA A 213 12.01 -28.81 11.72
C ALA A 213 12.33 -29.58 13.03
N VAL A 214 11.34 -30.30 13.51
CA VAL A 214 11.55 -31.30 14.56
C VAL A 214 11.70 -32.65 13.85
N PRO A 215 12.88 -33.33 13.94
CA PRO A 215 13.02 -34.66 13.38
C PRO A 215 12.05 -35.63 14.10
N LEU A 216 11.00 -36.01 13.42
CA LEU A 216 9.97 -36.90 13.97
C LEU A 216 10.56 -38.27 14.40
N SER A 217 11.67 -38.68 13.76
CA SER A 217 12.42 -39.87 14.13
C SER A 217 12.97 -39.86 15.58
N ASN A 218 13.07 -38.68 16.19
CA ASN A 218 13.57 -38.54 17.57
C ASN A 218 12.44 -38.53 18.62
N LEU A 219 11.18 -38.63 18.22
CA LEU A 219 10.06 -38.69 19.15
C LEU A 219 9.86 -40.14 19.64
N PRO A 220 9.91 -40.40 20.94
CA PRO A 220 9.65 -41.73 21.48
C PRO A 220 8.24 -42.22 21.05
N GLY A 221 8.18 -43.35 20.36
CA GLY A 221 6.91 -43.96 19.94
C GLY A 221 6.35 -43.42 18.61
N PHE A 222 7.14 -42.62 17.85
CA PHE A 222 6.72 -42.19 16.51
C PHE A 222 6.91 -43.33 15.50
N ASP A 223 5.79 -43.83 14.95
CA ASP A 223 5.80 -44.81 13.86
C ASP A 223 5.55 -44.10 12.53
N GLN A 224 6.58 -44.04 11.70
CA GLN A 224 6.57 -43.39 10.39
C GLN A 224 5.46 -43.96 9.48
N ASN A 225 5.17 -45.27 9.55
CA ASN A 225 4.20 -45.93 8.68
C ASN A 225 2.74 -45.59 9.03
N LYS A 226 2.51 -44.99 10.18
CA LYS A 226 1.16 -44.61 10.64
C LYS A 226 0.67 -43.24 10.13
N TYR A 227 1.57 -42.41 9.59
CA TYR A 227 1.31 -41.01 9.25
C TYR A 227 1.53 -40.66 7.78
N TYR A 228 1.91 -41.65 6.93
CA TYR A 228 2.17 -41.46 5.50
C TYR A 228 1.30 -42.39 4.63
N ASP A 229 0.04 -42.61 4.99
CA ASP A 229 -0.98 -43.18 4.09
C ASP A 229 -1.79 -42.08 3.41
#